data_74a91ed797a1d9a3b2a043514be0e97d
#
_entry.id   74a91ed797a1d9a3b2a043514be0e97d
#
_cell.length_a   1.000
_cell.length_b   1.000
_cell.length_c   1.000
_cell.angle_alpha   90.00
_cell.angle_beta   90.00
_cell.angle_gamma   90.00
#
_symmetry.space_group_name_H-M   'P 1'
#
loop_
_entity.id
_entity.type
_entity.pdbx_description
1 polymer ?
#
loop_
_entity_poly.entity_id
_entity_poly.type
_entity_poly.pdbx_seq_one_letter_code
_entity_poly.pdbx_strand_id
1 'polypeptide(L)'
;GDLAEAERKLTLAHAAAVKSFLHRHRLEASDVDVIGFHGQTVLHRPDEALTVQIGDGALLAEETGIDVVYDMRANDMVHGGQGAPLIPAYHMALSANLPDGFETPAVFVNIGGISNLTYIGEAGRLAAFDSGPGNMLIDQWIEAHTGKAFDKGGKTAAGGSVVASLVARYMESPFFSANIRRSLDRGDFVPPKKGEVSLADGARTLAHLTGAAILKSASYLPEAAKTYVVCGGGRLNPVIMAEFADLAEKVGARVIAAEEAGFDGGAMEAEAWAYLAVRSLKGLPLTYPGTTGVKEPVTGGVLVRG
;
A
#
# COMPACT_ATOMS: atom_id res chain seq x y z
N GLY A 1 -10.22 -25.27 -14.36
CA GLY A 1 -9.86 -24.93 -15.70
C GLY A 1 -9.10 -23.64 -15.76
N ASP A 2 -9.81 -22.57 -15.87
CA ASP A 2 -9.21 -21.25 -16.20
C ASP A 2 -8.27 -20.67 -15.12
N LEU A 3 -8.49 -20.98 -13.83
CA LEU A 3 -7.68 -20.46 -12.74
C LEU A 3 -6.27 -21.08 -12.74
N ALA A 4 -6.14 -22.38 -12.95
CA ALA A 4 -4.83 -23.06 -13.00
C ALA A 4 -3.99 -22.60 -14.22
N GLU A 5 -4.64 -22.32 -15.35
CA GLU A 5 -3.95 -21.77 -16.52
C GLU A 5 -3.50 -20.32 -16.26
N ALA A 6 -4.35 -19.50 -15.60
CA ALA A 6 -4.00 -18.14 -15.23
C ALA A 6 -2.82 -18.11 -14.23
N GLU A 7 -2.84 -18.98 -13.22
CA GLU A 7 -1.76 -19.15 -12.24
C GLU A 7 -0.44 -19.52 -12.93
N ARG A 8 -0.45 -20.51 -13.83
CA ARG A 8 0.73 -20.90 -14.57
C ARG A 8 1.28 -19.75 -15.43
N LYS A 9 0.41 -19.05 -16.17
CA LYS A 9 0.82 -17.90 -16.99
C LYS A 9 1.42 -16.77 -16.15
N LEU A 10 0.80 -16.46 -15.01
CA LEU A 10 1.29 -15.47 -14.07
C LEU A 10 2.67 -15.85 -13.55
N THR A 11 2.84 -17.09 -13.10
CA THR A 11 4.11 -17.60 -12.57
C THR A 11 5.22 -17.53 -13.60
N LEU A 12 4.96 -17.98 -14.83
CA LEU A 12 5.94 -17.92 -15.91
C LEU A 12 6.30 -16.47 -16.29
N ALA A 13 5.36 -15.53 -16.22
CA ALA A 13 5.66 -14.12 -16.42
C ALA A 13 6.58 -13.57 -15.33
N HIS A 14 6.39 -13.97 -14.07
CA HIS A 14 7.31 -13.63 -12.97
C HIS A 14 8.69 -14.26 -13.17
N ALA A 15 8.76 -15.53 -13.54
CA ALA A 15 10.04 -16.20 -13.86
C ALA A 15 10.80 -15.48 -14.98
N ALA A 16 10.10 -15.07 -16.04
CA ALA A 16 10.69 -14.29 -17.13
C ALA A 16 11.20 -12.91 -16.64
N ALA A 17 10.46 -12.24 -15.75
CA ALA A 17 10.88 -10.98 -15.16
C ALA A 17 12.15 -11.15 -14.30
N VAL A 18 12.22 -12.20 -13.48
CA VAL A 18 13.40 -12.54 -12.67
C VAL A 18 14.61 -12.80 -13.59
N LYS A 19 14.47 -13.67 -14.59
CA LYS A 19 15.55 -13.98 -15.54
C LYS A 19 16.03 -12.70 -16.27
N SER A 20 15.10 -11.84 -16.67
CA SER A 20 15.44 -10.55 -17.30
C SER A 20 16.17 -9.61 -16.34
N PHE A 21 15.78 -9.58 -15.08
CA PHE A 21 16.45 -8.79 -14.05
C PHE A 21 17.88 -9.29 -13.81
N LEU A 22 18.08 -10.58 -13.60
CA LEU A 22 19.39 -11.19 -13.43
C LEU A 22 20.31 -10.86 -14.62
N HIS A 23 19.84 -11.09 -15.83
CA HIS A 23 20.60 -10.80 -17.05
C HIS A 23 20.99 -9.31 -17.15
N ARG A 24 20.06 -8.40 -16.89
CA ARG A 24 20.29 -6.93 -16.94
C ARG A 24 21.34 -6.47 -15.93
N HIS A 25 21.35 -7.09 -14.76
CA HIS A 25 22.24 -6.74 -13.67
C HIS A 25 23.50 -7.61 -13.62
N ARG A 26 23.66 -8.56 -14.57
CA ARG A 26 24.79 -9.48 -14.64
C ARG A 26 24.93 -10.34 -13.38
N LEU A 27 23.81 -10.81 -12.88
CA LEU A 27 23.69 -11.69 -11.72
C LEU A 27 23.40 -13.12 -12.20
N GLU A 28 23.93 -14.09 -11.49
CA GLU A 28 23.54 -15.49 -11.61
C GLU A 28 22.49 -15.86 -10.57
N ALA A 29 21.78 -16.96 -10.75
CA ALA A 29 20.79 -17.44 -9.76
C ALA A 29 21.42 -17.63 -8.37
N SER A 30 22.68 -18.09 -8.32
CA SER A 30 23.44 -18.27 -7.07
C SER A 30 23.81 -16.98 -6.32
N ASP A 31 23.66 -15.81 -6.96
CA ASP A 31 23.87 -14.52 -6.31
C ASP A 31 22.64 -14.02 -5.53
N VAL A 32 21.53 -14.78 -5.61
CA VAL A 32 20.25 -14.42 -4.97
C VAL A 32 19.85 -15.53 -3.99
N ASP A 33 19.76 -15.22 -2.72
CA ASP A 33 19.42 -16.19 -1.69
C ASP A 33 17.96 -16.64 -1.74
N VAL A 34 17.03 -15.73 -2.07
CA VAL A 34 15.60 -16.03 -2.02
C VAL A 34 14.77 -15.03 -2.81
N ILE A 35 13.69 -15.50 -3.43
CA ILE A 35 12.61 -14.68 -4.00
C ILE A 35 11.45 -14.64 -3.02
N GLY A 36 10.98 -13.44 -2.68
CA GLY A 36 9.69 -13.24 -2.01
C GLY A 36 8.58 -13.14 -3.04
N PHE A 37 7.69 -14.13 -3.11
CA PHE A 37 6.65 -14.22 -4.11
C PHE A 37 5.26 -14.06 -3.51
N HIS A 38 4.65 -12.90 -3.76
CA HIS A 38 3.28 -12.62 -3.32
C HIS A 38 2.22 -13.36 -4.15
N GLY A 39 2.47 -13.57 -5.43
CA GLY A 39 1.44 -13.99 -6.39
C GLY A 39 0.43 -12.87 -6.67
N GLN A 40 -0.77 -13.25 -7.09
CA GLN A 40 -1.88 -12.33 -7.35
C GLN A 40 -3.08 -12.69 -6.51
N THR A 41 -3.56 -11.76 -5.70
CA THR A 41 -4.80 -11.95 -4.94
C THR A 41 -6.00 -11.91 -5.89
N VAL A 42 -6.76 -13.00 -5.93
CA VAL A 42 -7.99 -13.15 -6.73
C VAL A 42 -9.23 -13.15 -5.85
N LEU A 43 -9.09 -13.46 -4.56
CA LEU A 43 -10.17 -13.42 -3.58
C LEU A 43 -9.59 -13.10 -2.20
N HIS A 44 -10.25 -12.21 -1.47
CA HIS A 44 -9.88 -11.91 -0.08
C HIS A 44 -11.14 -11.62 0.72
N ARG A 45 -11.50 -12.55 1.61
CA ARG A 45 -12.66 -12.48 2.50
C ARG A 45 -12.24 -12.85 3.91
N PRO A 46 -11.65 -11.93 4.65
CA PRO A 46 -11.12 -12.21 5.97
C PRO A 46 -12.20 -12.67 6.95
N ASP A 47 -13.43 -12.17 6.83
CA ASP A 47 -14.56 -12.57 7.67
C ASP A 47 -14.95 -14.06 7.48
N GLU A 48 -14.62 -14.64 6.32
CA GLU A 48 -14.81 -16.06 6.01
C GLU A 48 -13.52 -16.88 6.23
N ALA A 49 -12.47 -16.26 6.79
CA ALA A 49 -11.11 -16.81 6.88
C ALA A 49 -10.58 -17.33 5.54
N LEU A 50 -10.92 -16.63 4.44
CA LEU A 50 -10.61 -17.04 3.08
C LEU A 50 -9.78 -15.98 2.36
N THR A 51 -8.62 -16.39 1.88
CA THR A 51 -7.81 -15.61 0.93
C THR A 51 -7.25 -16.54 -0.13
N VAL A 52 -7.23 -16.09 -1.37
CA VAL A 52 -6.70 -16.85 -2.49
C VAL A 52 -5.73 -15.98 -3.27
N GLN A 53 -4.46 -16.33 -3.20
CA GLN A 53 -3.41 -15.80 -4.04
C GLN A 53 -3.05 -16.90 -5.05
N ILE A 54 -3.17 -16.61 -6.35
CA ILE A 54 -2.64 -17.49 -7.37
C ILE A 54 -1.16 -17.17 -7.61
N GLY A 55 -0.38 -18.21 -7.77
CA GLY A 55 1.06 -18.17 -7.97
C GLY A 55 1.72 -19.44 -7.45
N ASP A 56 2.30 -20.20 -8.37
CA ASP A 56 2.98 -21.49 -8.08
C ASP A 56 4.44 -21.23 -7.70
N GLY A 57 4.72 -21.24 -6.40
CA GLY A 57 6.08 -21.05 -5.88
C GLY A 57 7.04 -22.15 -6.31
N ALA A 58 6.56 -23.40 -6.48
CA ALA A 58 7.40 -24.51 -6.92
C ALA A 58 7.83 -24.34 -8.38
N LEU A 59 6.90 -23.98 -9.25
CA LEU A 59 7.20 -23.67 -10.65
C LEU A 59 8.16 -22.47 -10.76
N LEU A 60 7.97 -21.44 -9.93
CA LEU A 60 8.87 -20.27 -9.95
C LEU A 60 10.29 -20.66 -9.53
N ALA A 61 10.44 -21.49 -8.49
CA ALA A 61 11.73 -21.99 -8.03
C ALA A 61 12.41 -22.86 -9.09
N GLU A 62 11.68 -23.81 -9.71
CA GLU A 62 12.18 -24.63 -10.81
C GLU A 62 12.66 -23.80 -12.01
N GLU A 63 11.87 -22.81 -12.42
CA GLU A 63 12.18 -21.97 -13.57
C GLU A 63 13.36 -21.00 -13.36
N THR A 64 13.60 -20.59 -12.11
CA THR A 64 14.64 -19.61 -11.80
C THR A 64 15.91 -20.19 -11.20
N GLY A 65 15.82 -21.39 -10.61
CA GLY A 65 16.91 -21.98 -9.85
C GLY A 65 17.21 -21.25 -8.53
N ILE A 66 16.23 -20.51 -8.01
CA ILE A 66 16.35 -19.70 -6.79
C ILE A 66 15.29 -20.17 -5.79
N ASP A 67 15.63 -20.25 -4.52
CA ASP A 67 14.68 -20.49 -3.44
C ASP A 67 13.54 -19.49 -3.46
N VAL A 68 12.30 -19.91 -3.21
CA VAL A 68 11.11 -19.07 -3.22
C VAL A 68 10.38 -19.18 -1.88
N VAL A 69 10.07 -18.06 -1.26
CA VAL A 69 9.09 -17.98 -0.16
C VAL A 69 7.81 -17.35 -0.71
N TYR A 70 6.71 -18.08 -0.58
CA TYR A 70 5.39 -17.68 -1.05
C TYR A 70 4.31 -18.00 -0.02
N ASP A 71 3.04 -17.77 -0.32
CA ASP A 71 1.89 -18.02 0.57
C ASP A 71 2.05 -17.40 1.98
N MET A 72 2.47 -16.14 2.03
CA MET A 72 2.80 -15.46 3.28
C MET A 72 1.58 -15.03 4.11
N ARG A 73 0.35 -15.14 3.57
CA ARG A 73 -0.89 -14.68 4.21
C ARG A 73 -1.63 -15.78 4.96
N ALA A 74 -1.51 -17.02 4.51
CA ALA A 74 -2.33 -18.13 5.00
C ALA A 74 -2.13 -18.37 6.50
N ASN A 75 -0.90 -18.36 6.98
CA ASN A 75 -0.62 -18.62 8.40
C ASN A 75 -1.21 -17.55 9.34
N ASP A 76 -1.20 -16.30 8.93
CA ASP A 76 -1.86 -15.20 9.66
C ASP A 76 -3.37 -15.48 9.84
N MET A 77 -4.04 -15.90 8.76
CA MET A 77 -5.47 -16.20 8.79
C MET A 77 -5.79 -17.44 9.64
N VAL A 78 -4.94 -18.46 9.62
CA VAL A 78 -5.05 -19.64 10.51
C VAL A 78 -5.00 -19.21 11.99
N HIS A 79 -4.24 -18.15 12.30
CA HIS A 79 -4.15 -17.60 13.67
C HIS A 79 -5.19 -16.52 13.98
N GLY A 80 -6.21 -16.39 13.12
CA GLY A 80 -7.34 -15.48 13.30
C GLY A 80 -7.05 -14.04 12.90
N GLY A 81 -5.98 -13.79 12.16
CA GLY A 81 -5.70 -12.51 11.52
C GLY A 81 -6.48 -12.33 10.22
N GLN A 82 -6.43 -11.12 9.69
CA GLN A 82 -7.10 -10.76 8.43
C GLN A 82 -6.26 -11.09 7.18
N GLY A 83 -5.01 -11.57 7.32
CA GLY A 83 -4.13 -11.88 6.20
C GLY A 83 -3.55 -10.65 5.47
N ALA A 84 -3.93 -9.45 5.91
CA ALA A 84 -3.49 -8.16 5.36
C ALA A 84 -3.63 -7.06 6.43
N PRO A 85 -2.80 -6.01 6.39
CA PRO A 85 -1.61 -5.81 5.54
C PRO A 85 -0.36 -6.53 6.09
N LEU A 86 0.57 -6.94 5.20
CA LEU A 86 1.85 -7.57 5.57
C LEU A 86 3.03 -6.58 5.55
N ILE A 87 2.96 -5.56 4.71
CA ILE A 87 4.05 -4.57 4.52
C ILE A 87 4.43 -3.79 5.80
N PRO A 88 3.57 -3.62 6.83
CA PRO A 88 3.93 -2.94 8.06
C PRO A 88 5.21 -3.43 8.75
N ALA A 89 5.53 -4.73 8.65
CA ALA A 89 6.79 -5.27 9.16
C ALA A 89 8.03 -4.67 8.46
N TYR A 90 7.91 -4.36 7.17
CA TYR A 90 8.96 -3.68 6.41
C TYR A 90 9.01 -2.18 6.74
N HIS A 91 7.88 -1.50 6.82
CA HIS A 91 7.83 -0.10 7.23
C HIS A 91 8.45 0.11 8.62
N MET A 92 8.27 -0.84 9.54
CA MET A 92 8.92 -0.81 10.85
C MET A 92 10.44 -0.86 10.73
N ALA A 93 10.98 -1.68 9.82
CA ALA A 93 12.41 -1.73 9.57
C ALA A 93 12.93 -0.45 8.93
N LEU A 94 12.19 0.14 8.00
CA LEU A 94 12.54 1.42 7.38
C LEU A 94 12.52 2.56 8.40
N SER A 95 11.57 2.57 9.33
CA SER A 95 11.48 3.63 10.35
C SER A 95 12.70 3.72 11.27
N ALA A 96 13.38 2.59 11.48
CA ALA A 96 14.63 2.54 12.23
C ALA A 96 15.82 3.19 11.48
N ASN A 97 15.67 3.45 10.18
CA ASN A 97 16.66 4.03 9.30
C ASN A 97 16.22 5.39 8.72
N LEU A 98 15.24 6.05 9.33
CA LEU A 98 14.87 7.40 8.95
C LEU A 98 16.07 8.33 9.16
N PRO A 99 16.33 9.25 8.22
CA PRO A 99 17.41 10.23 8.36
C PRO A 99 17.21 11.14 9.58
N ASP A 100 18.29 11.75 10.06
CA ASP A 100 18.25 12.75 11.11
C ASP A 100 17.29 13.91 10.75
N GLY A 101 16.49 14.33 11.71
CA GLY A 101 15.50 15.40 11.53
C GLY A 101 14.09 14.92 11.13
N PHE A 102 13.89 13.61 10.97
CA PHE A 102 12.55 13.03 10.88
C PHE A 102 12.13 12.50 12.25
N GLU A 103 11.01 13.01 12.73
CA GLU A 103 10.54 12.69 14.07
C GLU A 103 9.55 11.53 14.09
N THR A 104 9.62 10.73 15.13
CA THR A 104 8.60 9.74 15.47
C THR A 104 7.57 10.33 16.44
N PRO A 105 6.31 9.88 16.47
CA PRO A 105 5.77 8.77 15.68
C PRO A 105 5.73 9.05 14.18
N ALA A 106 6.16 8.07 13.37
CA ALA A 106 6.15 8.13 11.92
C ALA A 106 4.99 7.31 11.33
N VAL A 107 4.44 7.79 10.23
CA VAL A 107 3.40 7.09 9.49
C VAL A 107 3.84 6.94 8.04
N PHE A 108 3.97 5.70 7.57
CA PHE A 108 4.09 5.42 6.15
C PHE A 108 2.70 5.42 5.53
N VAL A 109 2.54 6.16 4.45
CA VAL A 109 1.27 6.27 3.71
C VAL A 109 1.49 5.79 2.29
N ASN A 110 0.87 4.67 1.93
CA ASN A 110 0.82 4.24 0.54
C ASN A 110 -0.40 4.86 -0.14
N ILE A 111 -0.19 5.78 -1.06
CA ILE A 111 -1.25 6.34 -1.90
C ILE A 111 -1.29 5.58 -3.23
N GLY A 112 -2.03 4.48 -3.24
CA GLY A 112 -2.42 3.74 -4.43
C GLY A 112 -3.81 4.16 -4.91
N GLY A 113 -4.59 3.27 -5.48
CA GLY A 113 -6.00 3.53 -5.78
C GLY A 113 -6.79 3.84 -4.50
N ILE A 114 -6.61 3.02 -3.48
CA ILE A 114 -6.98 3.25 -2.08
C ILE A 114 -5.71 3.68 -1.37
N SER A 115 -5.80 4.59 -0.41
CA SER A 115 -4.70 4.92 0.47
C SER A 115 -4.78 4.11 1.77
N ASN A 116 -3.63 3.66 2.26
CA ASN A 116 -3.49 2.98 3.54
C ASN A 116 -2.30 3.55 4.31
N LEU A 117 -2.35 3.40 5.62
CA LEU A 117 -1.31 3.90 6.49
C LEU A 117 -0.75 2.80 7.39
N THR A 118 0.53 2.96 7.74
CA THR A 118 1.23 2.18 8.75
C THR A 118 1.82 3.14 9.76
N TYR A 119 1.31 3.12 10.98
CA TYR A 119 1.84 3.86 12.12
C TYR A 119 2.92 3.05 12.82
N ILE A 120 4.03 3.72 13.13
CA ILE A 120 5.13 3.17 13.91
C ILE A 120 5.36 4.11 15.09
N GLY A 121 4.94 3.67 16.28
CA GLY A 121 5.13 4.36 17.53
C GLY A 121 6.34 3.86 18.31
N GLU A 122 6.51 4.40 19.50
CA GLU A 122 7.57 3.97 20.42
C GLU A 122 7.46 2.48 20.77
N ALA A 123 8.61 1.87 21.08
CA ALA A 123 8.74 0.44 21.39
C ALA A 123 8.19 -0.51 20.30
N GLY A 124 8.15 -0.08 19.03
CA GLY A 124 7.70 -0.91 17.93
C GLY A 124 6.17 -1.11 17.87
N ARG A 125 5.39 -0.25 18.52
CA ARG A 125 3.93 -0.28 18.43
C ARG A 125 3.48 -0.03 17.00
N LEU A 126 2.75 -0.96 16.42
CA LEU A 126 2.24 -0.89 15.06
C LEU A 126 0.73 -0.73 15.02
N ALA A 127 0.25 0.05 14.06
CA ALA A 127 -1.14 0.04 13.61
C ALA A 127 -1.18 0.26 12.10
N ALA A 128 -2.02 -0.48 11.38
CA ALA A 128 -2.15 -0.34 9.94
C ALA A 128 -3.60 -0.55 9.51
N PHE A 129 -4.09 0.30 8.61
CA PHE A 129 -5.44 0.24 8.06
C PHE A 129 -5.59 1.17 6.85
N ASP A 130 -6.69 0.98 6.11
CA ASP A 130 -7.03 1.86 5.00
C ASP A 130 -7.43 3.25 5.52
N SER A 131 -6.95 4.28 4.85
CA SER A 131 -7.13 5.66 5.27
C SER A 131 -8.14 6.44 4.41
N GLY A 132 -8.59 5.87 3.30
CA GLY A 132 -9.56 6.50 2.42
C GLY A 132 -9.23 6.35 0.95
N PRO A 133 -9.92 7.08 0.06
CA PRO A 133 -9.61 7.09 -1.35
C PRO A 133 -8.22 7.70 -1.61
N GLY A 134 -7.43 7.02 -2.44
CA GLY A 134 -6.18 7.53 -2.98
C GLY A 134 -6.37 8.09 -4.38
N ASN A 135 -5.64 7.56 -5.37
CA ASN A 135 -5.73 8.01 -6.77
C ASN A 135 -7.04 7.61 -7.47
N MET A 136 -7.73 6.59 -6.99
CA MET A 136 -8.84 5.96 -7.70
C MET A 136 -9.92 6.95 -8.14
N LEU A 137 -10.32 7.87 -7.26
CA LEU A 137 -11.38 8.84 -7.60
C LEU A 137 -10.90 9.85 -8.63
N ILE A 138 -9.64 10.29 -8.54
CA ILE A 138 -9.05 11.22 -9.50
C ILE A 138 -8.95 10.55 -10.86
N ASP A 139 -8.46 9.30 -10.90
CA ASP A 139 -8.29 8.54 -12.13
C ASP A 139 -9.64 8.32 -12.83
N GLN A 140 -10.67 7.87 -12.10
CA GLN A 140 -12.02 7.72 -12.62
C GLN A 140 -12.61 9.05 -13.13
N TRP A 141 -12.35 10.15 -12.40
CA TRP A 141 -12.80 11.49 -12.79
C TRP A 141 -12.15 11.94 -14.10
N ILE A 142 -10.84 11.78 -14.22
CA ILE A 142 -10.07 12.13 -15.42
C ILE A 142 -10.49 11.27 -16.61
N GLU A 143 -10.61 9.96 -16.39
CA GLU A 143 -11.01 9.02 -17.45
C GLU A 143 -12.40 9.35 -17.99
N ALA A 144 -13.37 9.59 -17.11
CA ALA A 144 -14.75 9.91 -17.49
C ALA A 144 -14.88 11.22 -18.31
N HIS A 145 -13.95 12.18 -18.11
CA HIS A 145 -14.01 13.49 -18.78
C HIS A 145 -13.08 13.60 -19.98
N THR A 146 -11.97 12.87 -19.99
CA THR A 146 -10.90 13.08 -20.98
C THR A 146 -10.49 11.81 -21.73
N GLY A 147 -10.93 10.64 -21.30
CA GLY A 147 -10.47 9.33 -21.80
C GLY A 147 -9.03 8.98 -21.41
N LYS A 148 -8.36 9.81 -20.59
CA LYS A 148 -7.01 9.51 -20.08
C LYS A 148 -7.11 8.73 -18.78
N ALA A 149 -6.16 7.81 -18.54
CA ALA A 149 -6.19 6.91 -17.39
C ALA A 149 -5.96 7.63 -16.03
N PHE A 150 -5.26 8.77 -16.00
CA PHE A 150 -4.94 9.51 -14.77
C PHE A 150 -4.52 10.96 -15.05
N ASP A 151 -4.47 11.80 -14.01
CA ASP A 151 -3.98 13.19 -14.07
C ASP A 151 -2.45 13.24 -14.02
N LYS A 152 -1.82 13.13 -15.17
CA LYS A 152 -0.35 13.08 -15.27
C LYS A 152 0.30 14.34 -14.69
N GLY A 153 1.02 14.17 -13.57
CA GLY A 153 1.70 15.26 -12.88
C GLY A 153 0.75 16.27 -12.24
N GLY A 154 -0.51 15.92 -11.98
CA GLY A 154 -1.50 16.79 -11.35
C GLY A 154 -1.92 17.99 -12.18
N LYS A 155 -1.67 17.96 -13.50
CA LYS A 155 -1.86 19.16 -14.38
C LYS A 155 -3.29 19.66 -14.41
N THR A 156 -4.28 18.76 -14.37
CA THR A 156 -5.69 19.14 -14.34
C THR A 156 -6.05 19.72 -12.99
N ALA A 157 -5.66 19.05 -11.92
CA ALA A 157 -5.90 19.50 -10.55
C ALA A 157 -5.22 20.84 -10.24
N ALA A 158 -4.03 21.10 -10.77
CA ALA A 158 -3.32 22.38 -10.58
C ALA A 158 -4.09 23.59 -11.12
N GLY A 159 -4.94 23.41 -12.12
CA GLY A 159 -5.78 24.49 -12.69
C GLY A 159 -7.11 24.71 -11.97
N GLY A 160 -7.42 23.93 -10.94
CA GLY A 160 -8.69 24.00 -10.23
C GLY A 160 -8.57 24.56 -8.81
N SER A 161 -9.74 24.71 -8.19
CA SER A 161 -9.91 25.12 -6.80
C SER A 161 -10.64 24.06 -6.01
N VAL A 162 -10.38 23.99 -4.70
CA VAL A 162 -11.07 23.05 -3.80
C VAL A 162 -12.52 23.51 -3.58
N VAL A 163 -13.46 22.62 -3.81
CA VAL A 163 -14.89 22.83 -3.54
C VAL A 163 -15.22 22.27 -2.16
N ALA A 164 -15.22 23.14 -1.15
CA ALA A 164 -15.35 22.76 0.26
C ALA A 164 -16.61 21.94 0.57
N SER A 165 -17.75 22.28 -0.06
CA SER A 165 -19.01 21.53 0.11
C SER A 165 -18.91 20.08 -0.38
N LEU A 166 -18.13 19.85 -1.43
CA LEU A 166 -17.88 18.53 -1.98
C LEU A 166 -16.98 17.71 -1.04
N VAL A 167 -15.92 18.33 -0.50
CA VAL A 167 -15.08 17.69 0.54
C VAL A 167 -15.92 17.30 1.74
N ALA A 168 -16.73 18.22 2.28
CA ALA A 168 -17.59 17.97 3.43
C ALA A 168 -18.50 16.75 3.20
N ARG A 169 -19.15 16.68 2.04
CA ARG A 169 -20.01 15.55 1.66
C ARG A 169 -19.28 14.21 1.69
N TYR A 170 -18.04 14.15 1.19
CA TYR A 170 -17.24 12.91 1.24
C TYR A 170 -16.83 12.55 2.67
N MET A 171 -16.49 13.55 3.48
CA MET A 171 -16.06 13.36 4.87
C MET A 171 -17.20 12.92 5.81
N GLU A 172 -18.47 13.04 5.38
CA GLU A 172 -19.65 12.48 6.05
C GLU A 172 -19.81 10.97 5.83
N SER A 173 -18.98 10.35 4.99
CA SER A 173 -19.03 8.89 4.75
C SER A 173 -18.96 8.11 6.06
N PRO A 174 -19.82 7.05 6.21
CA PRO A 174 -19.73 6.14 7.35
C PRO A 174 -18.35 5.50 7.56
N PHE A 175 -17.54 5.45 6.50
CA PHE A 175 -16.15 4.99 6.59
C PHE A 175 -15.36 5.77 7.63
N PHE A 176 -15.51 7.10 7.68
CA PHE A 176 -14.78 7.96 8.63
C PHE A 176 -15.40 8.04 10.02
N SER A 177 -16.64 7.59 10.19
CA SER A 177 -17.34 7.59 11.49
C SER A 177 -17.30 6.23 12.19
N ALA A 178 -16.82 5.18 11.53
CA ALA A 178 -16.79 3.85 12.08
C ALA A 178 -15.74 3.72 13.19
N ASN A 179 -16.16 3.18 14.35
CA ASN A 179 -15.25 2.85 15.45
C ASN A 179 -14.35 1.63 15.15
N ILE A 180 -14.64 0.93 14.07
CA ILE A 180 -13.93 -0.28 13.62
C ILE A 180 -13.24 0.07 12.29
N ARG A 181 -11.93 -0.07 12.25
CA ARG A 181 -11.14 0.06 11.05
C ARG A 181 -11.48 -1.08 10.11
N ARG A 182 -11.93 -0.76 8.91
CA ARG A 182 -12.28 -1.72 7.88
C ARG A 182 -11.45 -1.47 6.62
N SER A 183 -11.33 -2.50 5.82
CA SER A 183 -10.84 -2.35 4.46
C SER A 183 -11.86 -1.55 3.65
N LEU A 184 -11.35 -0.69 2.78
CA LEU A 184 -12.14 0.10 1.85
C LEU A 184 -12.38 -0.69 0.56
N ASP A 185 -13.62 -0.73 0.12
CA ASP A 185 -13.96 -1.25 -1.20
C ASP A 185 -13.97 -0.15 -2.25
N ARG A 186 -13.67 -0.50 -3.50
CA ARG A 186 -13.68 0.46 -4.61
C ARG A 186 -15.02 1.15 -4.84
N GLY A 187 -16.11 0.56 -4.38
CA GLY A 187 -17.46 1.10 -4.48
C GLY A 187 -17.88 2.00 -3.33
N ASP A 188 -17.12 2.08 -2.24
CA ASP A 188 -17.46 2.90 -1.06
C ASP A 188 -17.42 4.41 -1.36
N PHE A 189 -16.64 4.81 -2.34
CA PHE A 189 -16.54 6.18 -2.83
C PHE A 189 -16.70 6.22 -4.34
N VAL A 190 -17.42 7.22 -4.82
CA VAL A 190 -17.63 7.48 -6.26
C VAL A 190 -17.28 8.92 -6.60
N PRO A 191 -16.75 9.20 -7.81
CA PRO A 191 -16.47 10.57 -8.22
C PRO A 191 -17.74 11.45 -8.22
N PRO A 192 -17.60 12.79 -8.25
CA PRO A 192 -18.72 13.70 -8.45
C PRO A 192 -19.46 13.39 -9.76
N LYS A 193 -20.74 13.75 -9.81
CA LYS A 193 -21.52 13.61 -11.06
C LYS A 193 -20.96 14.54 -12.13
N LYS A 194 -20.97 14.08 -13.38
CA LYS A 194 -20.56 14.90 -14.52
C LYS A 194 -21.42 16.17 -14.60
N GLY A 195 -20.77 17.33 -14.65
CA GLY A 195 -21.44 18.63 -14.67
C GLY A 195 -21.71 19.22 -13.27
N GLU A 196 -21.44 18.51 -12.19
CA GLU A 196 -21.60 19.03 -10.83
C GLU A 196 -20.54 20.07 -10.48
N VAL A 197 -19.32 19.86 -10.95
CA VAL A 197 -18.18 20.79 -10.83
C VAL A 197 -17.38 20.81 -12.13
N SER A 198 -16.52 21.81 -12.31
CA SER A 198 -15.61 21.85 -13.45
C SER A 198 -14.61 20.66 -13.38
N LEU A 199 -14.06 20.26 -14.54
CA LEU A 199 -13.06 19.20 -14.60
C LEU A 199 -11.88 19.49 -13.65
N ALA A 200 -11.37 20.72 -13.68
CA ALA A 200 -10.22 21.12 -12.88
C ALA A 200 -10.54 21.18 -11.37
N ASP A 201 -11.70 21.78 -11.01
CA ASP A 201 -12.11 21.85 -9.60
C ASP A 201 -12.42 20.47 -9.02
N GLY A 202 -13.02 19.58 -9.81
CA GLY A 202 -13.24 18.18 -9.41
C GLY A 202 -11.91 17.47 -9.12
N ALA A 203 -10.95 17.55 -10.03
CA ALA A 203 -9.63 16.95 -9.85
C ALA A 203 -8.89 17.54 -8.63
N ARG A 204 -8.92 18.86 -8.44
CA ARG A 204 -8.32 19.54 -7.28
C ARG A 204 -8.96 19.12 -5.97
N THR A 205 -10.30 19.08 -5.95
CA THR A 205 -11.06 18.68 -4.77
C THR A 205 -10.78 17.24 -4.36
N LEU A 206 -10.67 16.32 -5.33
CA LEU A 206 -10.36 14.92 -5.06
C LEU A 206 -8.91 14.75 -4.60
N ALA A 207 -7.96 15.55 -5.10
CA ALA A 207 -6.58 15.56 -4.59
C ALA A 207 -6.53 16.03 -3.13
N HIS A 208 -7.25 17.09 -2.80
CA HIS A 208 -7.39 17.59 -1.42
C HIS A 208 -8.06 16.54 -0.52
N LEU A 209 -9.10 15.87 -1.02
CA LEU A 209 -9.82 14.83 -0.28
C LEU A 209 -8.89 13.68 0.13
N THR A 210 -7.95 13.28 -0.72
CA THR A 210 -6.97 12.23 -0.37
C THR A 210 -6.19 12.61 0.89
N GLY A 211 -5.63 13.82 0.96
CA GLY A 211 -4.92 14.32 2.15
C GLY A 211 -5.83 14.44 3.38
N ALA A 212 -7.03 14.98 3.20
CA ALA A 212 -8.01 15.14 4.27
C ALA A 212 -8.45 13.78 4.85
N ALA A 213 -8.67 12.79 3.99
CA ALA A 213 -9.02 11.41 4.39
C ALA A 213 -7.92 10.75 5.20
N ILE A 214 -6.66 10.88 4.77
CA ILE A 214 -5.49 10.37 5.49
C ILE A 214 -5.43 10.97 6.90
N LEU A 215 -5.53 12.29 7.04
CA LEU A 215 -5.48 12.95 8.35
C LEU A 215 -6.68 12.61 9.23
N LYS A 216 -7.88 12.49 8.65
CA LYS A 216 -9.06 12.04 9.38
C LYS A 216 -8.86 10.63 9.94
N SER A 217 -8.35 9.73 9.12
CA SER A 217 -8.06 8.36 9.54
C SER A 217 -6.91 8.30 10.55
N ALA A 218 -5.91 9.16 10.41
CA ALA A 218 -4.82 9.29 11.39
C ALA A 218 -5.30 9.74 12.78
N SER A 219 -6.49 10.33 12.92
CA SER A 219 -7.07 10.65 14.23
C SER A 219 -7.40 9.41 15.09
N TYR A 220 -7.40 8.22 14.50
CA TYR A 220 -7.57 6.94 15.20
C TYR A 220 -6.25 6.29 15.61
N LEU A 221 -5.12 6.92 15.32
CA LEU A 221 -3.80 6.42 15.73
C LEU A 221 -3.62 6.60 17.25
N PRO A 222 -2.79 5.76 17.89
CA PRO A 222 -2.50 5.87 19.31
C PRO A 222 -1.92 7.22 19.72
N GLU A 223 -1.14 7.83 18.84
CA GLU A 223 -0.51 9.13 19.04
C GLU A 223 -0.51 9.90 17.72
N ALA A 224 -0.49 11.23 17.80
CA ALA A 224 -0.41 12.07 16.61
C ALA A 224 0.92 11.84 15.87
N ALA A 225 0.83 11.62 14.57
CA ALA A 225 2.01 11.52 13.73
C ALA A 225 2.75 12.85 13.65
N LYS A 226 4.07 12.78 13.67
CA LYS A 226 4.93 13.94 13.41
C LYS A 226 5.46 13.97 11.99
N THR A 227 5.66 12.79 11.40
CA THR A 227 6.13 12.64 10.04
C THR A 227 5.27 11.64 9.27
N TYR A 228 4.81 12.05 8.08
CA TYR A 228 4.19 11.18 7.10
C TYR A 228 5.17 10.93 5.94
N VAL A 229 5.53 9.68 5.71
CA VAL A 229 6.37 9.24 4.59
C VAL A 229 5.45 8.66 3.52
N VAL A 230 5.33 9.33 2.39
CA VAL A 230 4.40 8.94 1.32
C VAL A 230 5.08 8.07 0.28
N CYS A 231 4.53 6.89 0.05
CA CYS A 231 4.89 5.97 -1.03
C CYS A 231 3.70 5.72 -1.97
N GLY A 232 3.85 4.81 -2.93
CA GLY A 232 2.83 4.55 -3.94
C GLY A 232 2.76 5.63 -5.02
N GLY A 233 1.88 5.42 -6.00
CA GLY A 233 1.78 6.27 -7.19
C GLY A 233 1.33 7.71 -6.90
N GLY A 234 0.57 7.93 -5.84
CA GLY A 234 0.06 9.25 -5.46
C GLY A 234 1.14 10.28 -5.11
N ARG A 235 2.30 9.82 -4.61
CA ARG A 235 3.44 10.70 -4.34
C ARG A 235 3.99 11.41 -5.58
N LEU A 236 3.72 10.86 -6.77
CA LEU A 236 4.12 11.43 -8.06
C LEU A 236 3.16 12.53 -8.54
N ASN A 237 2.06 12.75 -7.83
CA ASN A 237 1.12 13.83 -8.09
C ASN A 237 1.44 15.01 -7.15
N PRO A 238 2.08 16.09 -7.64
CA PRO A 238 2.51 17.20 -6.80
C PRO A 238 1.34 17.93 -6.13
N VAL A 239 0.14 17.86 -6.72
CA VAL A 239 -1.04 18.49 -6.13
C VAL A 239 -1.53 17.72 -4.91
N ILE A 240 -1.56 16.38 -4.98
CA ILE A 240 -1.88 15.55 -3.80
C ILE A 240 -0.87 15.82 -2.69
N MET A 241 0.42 15.83 -3.01
CA MET A 241 1.48 16.06 -2.03
C MET A 241 1.38 17.44 -1.37
N ALA A 242 1.15 18.49 -2.16
CA ALA A 242 0.99 19.86 -1.65
C ALA A 242 -0.25 19.98 -0.76
N GLU A 243 -1.41 19.48 -1.20
CA GLU A 243 -2.64 19.52 -0.40
C GLU A 243 -2.50 18.75 0.92
N PHE A 244 -1.85 17.59 0.88
CA PHE A 244 -1.60 16.81 2.08
C PHE A 244 -0.61 17.51 3.02
N ALA A 245 0.46 18.10 2.49
CA ALA A 245 1.44 18.86 3.27
C ALA A 245 0.80 20.08 3.95
N ASP A 246 0.01 20.87 3.21
CA ASP A 246 -0.69 22.06 3.75
C ASP A 246 -1.68 21.69 4.87
N LEU A 247 -2.34 20.55 4.75
CA LEU A 247 -3.26 20.05 5.77
C LEU A 247 -2.51 19.50 6.99
N ALA A 248 -1.42 18.77 6.78
CA ALA A 248 -0.61 18.18 7.86
C ALA A 248 0.12 19.23 8.68
N GLU A 249 0.62 20.31 8.05
CA GLU A 249 1.26 21.43 8.74
C GLU A 249 0.33 22.07 9.79
N LYS A 250 -0.97 22.18 9.49
CA LYS A 250 -1.97 22.74 10.42
C LYS A 250 -2.15 21.92 11.69
N VAL A 251 -1.76 20.66 11.67
CA VAL A 251 -1.78 19.77 12.84
C VAL A 251 -0.39 19.47 13.38
N GLY A 252 0.62 20.23 12.94
CA GLY A 252 1.99 20.14 13.44
C GLY A 252 2.76 18.91 12.90
N ALA A 253 2.36 18.36 11.77
CA ALA A 253 3.02 17.23 11.14
C ALA A 253 3.69 17.61 9.81
N ARG A 254 4.69 16.84 9.42
CA ARG A 254 5.43 17.00 8.16
C ARG A 254 5.07 15.87 7.20
N VAL A 255 4.97 16.19 5.91
CA VAL A 255 4.76 15.24 4.82
C VAL A 255 5.98 15.24 3.90
N ILE A 256 6.51 14.07 3.60
CA ILE A 256 7.64 13.88 2.69
C ILE A 256 7.37 12.71 1.74
N ALA A 257 7.95 12.75 0.56
CA ALA A 257 8.00 11.58 -0.30
C ALA A 257 9.03 10.56 0.23
N ALA A 258 8.85 9.28 -0.08
CA ALA A 258 9.76 8.21 0.34
C ALA A 258 11.21 8.48 -0.10
N GLU A 259 11.39 9.08 -1.27
CA GLU A 259 12.69 9.45 -1.82
C GLU A 259 13.42 10.51 -0.97
N GLU A 260 12.69 11.42 -0.31
CA GLU A 260 13.27 12.39 0.62
C GLU A 260 13.77 11.73 1.91
N ALA A 261 13.18 10.59 2.27
CA ALA A 261 13.65 9.74 3.36
C ALA A 261 14.76 8.75 2.94
N GLY A 262 15.21 8.80 1.68
CA GLY A 262 16.23 7.91 1.15
C GLY A 262 15.71 6.54 0.71
N PHE A 263 14.39 6.36 0.58
CA PHE A 263 13.75 5.11 0.16
C PHE A 263 13.29 5.20 -1.30
N ASP A 264 13.26 4.06 -2.00
CA ASP A 264 12.64 3.99 -3.33
C ASP A 264 11.14 3.72 -3.21
N GLY A 265 10.34 4.78 -3.30
CA GLY A 265 8.87 4.65 -3.23
C GLY A 265 8.23 3.86 -4.38
N GLY A 266 8.96 3.61 -5.46
CA GLY A 266 8.53 2.77 -6.57
C GLY A 266 8.84 1.30 -6.38
N ALA A 267 9.95 0.97 -5.70
CA ALA A 267 10.39 -0.39 -5.41
C ALA A 267 9.90 -0.91 -4.04
N MET A 268 9.36 -0.04 -3.20
CA MET A 268 9.04 -0.32 -1.79
C MET A 268 8.21 -1.60 -1.60
N GLU A 269 7.24 -1.87 -2.46
CA GLU A 269 6.42 -3.09 -2.36
C GLU A 269 7.25 -4.34 -2.70
N ALA A 270 8.07 -4.29 -3.74
CA ALA A 270 8.95 -5.40 -4.11
C ALA A 270 10.00 -5.67 -3.02
N GLU A 271 10.59 -4.61 -2.47
CA GLU A 271 11.54 -4.70 -1.35
C GLU A 271 10.88 -5.30 -0.11
N ALA A 272 9.62 -4.94 0.16
CA ALA A 272 8.87 -5.48 1.28
C ALA A 272 8.69 -7.00 1.15
N TRP A 273 8.36 -7.51 -0.02
CA TRP A 273 8.23 -8.96 -0.23
C TRP A 273 9.56 -9.69 -0.08
N ALA A 274 10.66 -9.13 -0.56
CA ALA A 274 11.99 -9.67 -0.33
C ALA A 274 12.34 -9.70 1.18
N TYR A 275 12.07 -8.60 1.88
CA TYR A 275 12.29 -8.51 3.33
C TYR A 275 11.44 -9.53 4.11
N LEU A 276 10.17 -9.70 3.76
CA LEU A 276 9.28 -10.67 4.38
C LEU A 276 9.74 -12.11 4.13
N ALA A 277 10.26 -12.42 2.94
CA ALA A 277 10.85 -13.72 2.65
C ALA A 277 12.03 -14.02 3.58
N VAL A 278 12.94 -13.08 3.78
CA VAL A 278 14.07 -13.23 4.71
C VAL A 278 13.57 -13.38 6.16
N ARG A 279 12.52 -12.65 6.56
CA ARG A 279 11.92 -12.83 7.90
C ARG A 279 11.33 -14.22 8.06
N SER A 280 10.64 -14.72 7.05
CA SER A 280 10.08 -16.08 7.03
C SER A 280 11.19 -17.13 7.23
N LEU A 281 12.28 -17.04 6.47
CA LEU A 281 13.44 -17.94 6.60
C LEU A 281 14.07 -17.92 7.99
N LYS A 282 14.01 -16.77 8.67
CA LYS A 282 14.54 -16.59 10.04
C LYS A 282 13.51 -16.90 11.13
N GLY A 283 12.31 -17.36 10.78
CA GLY A 283 11.24 -17.62 11.74
C GLY A 283 10.75 -16.35 12.46
N LEU A 284 10.98 -15.17 11.90
CA LEU A 284 10.55 -13.90 12.47
C LEU A 284 9.10 -13.59 12.09
N PRO A 285 8.36 -12.87 12.93
CA PRO A 285 6.97 -12.50 12.63
C PRO A 285 6.85 -11.66 11.35
N LEU A 286 5.82 -11.96 10.54
CA LEU A 286 5.40 -11.17 9.39
C LEU A 286 4.23 -10.23 9.75
N THR A 287 3.41 -10.61 10.74
CA THR A 287 2.22 -9.87 11.15
C THR A 287 2.14 -9.68 12.65
N TYR A 288 1.34 -8.71 13.07
CA TYR A 288 1.26 -8.24 14.45
C TYR A 288 -0.18 -7.90 14.83
N PRO A 289 -0.53 -7.87 16.14
CA PRO A 289 -1.88 -7.55 16.60
C PRO A 289 -2.42 -6.22 16.07
N GLY A 290 -1.59 -5.20 15.96
CA GLY A 290 -1.98 -3.88 15.47
C GLY A 290 -2.07 -3.77 13.94
N THR A 291 -1.76 -4.82 13.19
CA THR A 291 -1.81 -4.82 11.71
C THR A 291 -2.93 -5.68 11.18
N THR A 292 -2.90 -6.97 11.43
CA THR A 292 -3.89 -7.93 10.91
C THR A 292 -4.90 -8.40 11.94
N GLY A 293 -4.73 -8.01 13.21
CA GLY A 293 -5.63 -8.41 14.29
C GLY A 293 -5.34 -9.79 14.89
N VAL A 294 -4.20 -10.42 14.57
CA VAL A 294 -3.75 -11.64 15.27
C VAL A 294 -3.55 -11.37 16.75
N LYS A 295 -3.70 -12.39 17.59
CA LYS A 295 -3.52 -12.25 19.04
C LYS A 295 -2.08 -12.02 19.46
N GLU A 296 -1.15 -12.64 18.74
CA GLU A 296 0.30 -12.59 18.96
C GLU A 296 1.00 -12.41 17.61
N PRO A 297 2.26 -11.93 17.58
CA PRO A 297 3.03 -11.85 16.34
C PRO A 297 3.17 -13.21 15.66
N VAL A 298 2.88 -13.29 14.36
CA VAL A 298 2.82 -14.53 13.59
C VAL A 298 3.82 -14.50 12.45
N THR A 299 4.60 -15.58 12.31
CA THR A 299 5.41 -15.84 11.12
C THR A 299 4.55 -16.39 9.98
N GLY A 300 5.11 -16.53 8.78
CA GLY A 300 4.35 -17.05 7.61
C GLY A 300 5.29 -17.34 6.45
N GLY A 301 4.68 -17.78 5.36
CA GLY A 301 5.39 -18.17 4.15
C GLY A 301 5.78 -19.65 4.11
N VAL A 302 5.77 -20.18 2.90
CA VAL A 302 6.21 -21.55 2.57
C VAL A 302 7.47 -21.45 1.72
N LEU A 303 8.53 -22.14 2.15
CA LEU A 303 9.78 -22.21 1.39
C LEU A 303 9.75 -23.37 0.40
N VAL A 304 10.09 -23.08 -0.84
CA VAL A 304 10.42 -24.09 -1.87
C VAL A 304 11.84 -23.84 -2.35
N ARG A 305 12.57 -24.92 -2.56
CA ARG A 305 13.97 -24.90 -3.05
C ARG A 305 14.01 -24.83 -4.57
N GLY A 306 14.94 -24.00 -5.09
CA GLY A 306 15.21 -23.88 -6.53
C GLY A 306 16.21 -24.88 -7.06
#